data_8d628f9952c0237ea5a2e919610f8f1f
#
_entry.id   8d628f9952c0237ea5a2e919610f8f1f
#
_cell.length_a   1.000
_cell.length_b   1.000
_cell.length_c   1.000
_cell.angle_alpha   90.00
_cell.angle_beta   90.00
_cell.angle_gamma   90.00
#
_symmetry.space_group_name_H-M   'P 1'
#
loop_
_entity.id
_entity.type
_entity.pdbx_description
1 polymer ?
#
loop_
_entity_poly.entity_id
_entity_poly.type
_entity_poly.pdbx_seq_one_letter_code
_entity_poly.pdbx_strand_id
1 'polypeptide(L)'
;PAGSTFGEYPLEVNTGNLNPDYKTVLVLKLKSSSPGSTIGAQYDTLKITFVGCLSLLDGNYSVAITSAGLTAVRTNEVVTLTDINTFRTRYVGRYTLGTFSPAGYTFIDICDEISLPKNQTLGGYSNKVYGTSFYGDGIDGIVTSETTFEVVHNIAFADGDQKQTYLYTRL
;
A
#
# COMPACT_ATOMS: atom_id res chain seq x y z
N PRO A 1 13.46 -36.80 -4.17
CA PRO A 1 13.99 -38.15 -4.14
C PRO A 1 14.15 -38.68 -2.74
N ALA A 2 13.97 -39.99 -2.53
CA ALA A 2 14.16 -40.60 -1.21
C ALA A 2 15.61 -40.35 -0.74
N GLY A 3 15.78 -39.87 0.51
CA GLY A 3 17.07 -39.53 1.10
C GLY A 3 17.57 -38.11 0.83
N SER A 4 16.81 -37.30 0.09
CA SER A 4 17.11 -35.87 -0.08
C SER A 4 16.59 -35.05 1.11
N THR A 5 17.38 -34.08 1.55
CA THR A 5 16.99 -33.14 2.62
C THR A 5 16.27 -31.91 2.08
N PHE A 6 16.13 -31.77 0.78
CA PHE A 6 15.42 -30.70 0.10
C PHE A 6 14.70 -31.22 -1.14
N GLY A 7 13.69 -30.48 -1.60
CA GLY A 7 12.99 -30.73 -2.84
C GLY A 7 12.76 -29.41 -3.57
N GLU A 8 12.70 -29.50 -4.90
CA GLU A 8 12.41 -28.37 -5.77
C GLU A 8 11.00 -28.52 -6.35
N TYR A 9 10.26 -27.43 -6.39
CA TYR A 9 8.99 -27.35 -7.09
C TYR A 9 9.10 -26.27 -8.18
N PRO A 10 9.20 -26.67 -9.46
CA PRO A 10 9.26 -25.72 -10.55
C PRO A 10 7.93 -24.99 -10.68
N LEU A 11 7.97 -23.67 -10.67
CA LEU A 11 6.83 -22.80 -10.92
C LEU A 11 7.03 -22.12 -12.26
N GLU A 12 6.17 -22.45 -13.23
CA GLU A 12 6.10 -21.75 -14.50
C GLU A 12 5.09 -20.62 -14.41
N VAL A 13 5.53 -19.40 -14.72
CA VAL A 13 4.70 -18.19 -14.65
C VAL A 13 4.51 -17.63 -16.05
N ASN A 14 3.29 -17.66 -16.55
CA ASN A 14 2.92 -16.98 -17.80
C ASN A 14 2.59 -15.51 -17.49
N THR A 15 3.59 -14.66 -17.55
CA THR A 15 3.46 -13.23 -17.23
C THR A 15 2.53 -12.49 -18.19
N GLY A 16 2.33 -12.98 -19.42
CA GLY A 16 1.38 -12.38 -20.38
C GLY A 16 -0.09 -12.52 -19.98
N ASN A 17 -0.40 -13.38 -19.00
CA ASN A 17 -1.75 -13.55 -18.47
C ASN A 17 -1.95 -12.82 -17.12
N LEU A 18 -0.92 -12.17 -16.58
CA LEU A 18 -1.03 -11.36 -15.38
C LEU A 18 -1.46 -9.96 -15.76
N ASN A 19 -2.42 -9.40 -15.01
CA ASN A 19 -2.77 -7.99 -15.18
C ASN A 19 -1.66 -7.12 -14.55
N PRO A 20 -0.98 -6.27 -15.34
CA PRO A 20 0.10 -5.41 -14.81
C PRO A 20 -0.41 -4.36 -13.81
N ASP A 21 -1.69 -3.98 -13.88
CA ASP A 21 -2.29 -2.92 -13.06
C ASP A 21 -2.63 -3.40 -11.64
N TYR A 22 -2.50 -4.69 -11.37
CA TYR A 22 -2.84 -5.27 -10.06
C TYR A 22 -1.76 -6.20 -9.55
N LYS A 23 -1.67 -6.28 -8.22
CA LYS A 23 -0.88 -7.33 -7.57
C LYS A 23 -1.56 -8.67 -7.74
N THR A 24 -0.84 -9.64 -8.26
CA THR A 24 -1.28 -11.04 -8.28
C THR A 24 -0.57 -11.78 -7.15
N VAL A 25 -1.32 -12.40 -6.26
CA VAL A 25 -0.77 -13.15 -5.13
C VAL A 25 -1.04 -14.65 -5.32
N LEU A 26 0.03 -15.43 -5.38
CA LEU A 26 -0.02 -16.88 -5.34
C LEU A 26 0.32 -17.35 -3.92
N VAL A 27 -0.55 -18.14 -3.33
CA VAL A 27 -0.33 -18.77 -2.03
C VAL A 27 -0.20 -20.27 -2.24
N LEU A 28 1.00 -20.79 -2.00
CA LEU A 28 1.26 -22.23 -2.00
C LEU A 28 1.24 -22.73 -0.56
N LYS A 29 0.43 -23.75 -0.31
CA LYS A 29 0.33 -24.37 1.01
C LYS A 29 0.78 -25.82 0.97
N LEU A 30 1.69 -26.16 1.85
CA LEU A 30 2.12 -27.54 2.05
C LEU A 30 0.99 -28.32 2.73
N LYS A 31 0.39 -29.28 2.01
CA LYS A 31 -0.84 -29.94 2.45
C LYS A 31 -0.60 -31.15 3.34
N SER A 32 0.48 -31.88 3.10
CA SER A 32 0.83 -33.08 3.87
C SER A 32 2.34 -33.36 3.77
N SER A 33 2.87 -34.05 4.76
CA SER A 33 4.23 -34.57 4.78
C SER A 33 4.19 -36.10 4.87
N SER A 34 5.34 -36.73 4.73
CA SER A 34 5.49 -38.19 4.89
C SER A 34 5.08 -38.62 6.32
N PRO A 35 4.59 -39.86 6.53
CA PRO A 35 4.30 -40.36 7.87
C PRO A 35 5.50 -40.20 8.81
N GLY A 36 5.24 -39.69 10.03
CA GLY A 36 6.28 -39.44 11.03
C GLY A 36 6.93 -38.04 10.95
N SER A 37 6.57 -37.22 9.96
CA SER A 37 7.02 -35.84 9.84
C SER A 37 5.88 -34.87 10.15
N THR A 38 6.21 -33.74 10.76
CA THR A 38 5.28 -32.64 11.01
C THR A 38 5.69 -31.40 10.25
N ILE A 39 4.70 -30.70 9.66
CA ILE A 39 4.95 -29.41 9.01
C ILE A 39 4.88 -28.34 10.10
N GLY A 40 5.95 -27.59 10.31
CA GLY A 40 5.93 -26.43 11.19
C GLY A 40 5.01 -25.35 10.63
N ALA A 41 4.14 -24.77 11.46
CA ALA A 41 3.13 -23.80 11.03
C ALA A 41 3.73 -22.57 10.34
N GLN A 42 4.96 -22.18 10.69
CA GLN A 42 5.68 -21.07 10.07
C GLN A 42 6.25 -21.39 8.68
N TYR A 43 6.24 -22.68 8.26
CA TYR A 43 6.82 -23.14 6.99
C TYR A 43 5.81 -23.82 6.08
N ASP A 44 4.54 -23.83 6.46
CA ASP A 44 3.49 -24.53 5.70
C ASP A 44 2.99 -23.70 4.49
N THR A 45 3.30 -22.42 4.45
CA THR A 45 2.75 -21.50 3.46
C THR A 45 3.85 -20.63 2.83
N LEU A 46 3.87 -20.57 1.50
CA LEU A 46 4.69 -19.66 0.72
C LEU A 46 3.78 -18.69 -0.03
N LYS A 47 3.96 -17.39 0.20
CA LYS A 47 3.29 -16.32 -0.52
C LYS A 47 4.25 -15.74 -1.56
N ILE A 48 3.83 -15.71 -2.83
CA ILE A 48 4.56 -15.11 -3.95
C ILE A 48 3.69 -13.98 -4.48
N THR A 49 4.24 -12.77 -4.57
CA THR A 49 3.53 -11.60 -5.11
C THR A 49 4.18 -11.20 -6.42
N PHE A 50 3.36 -11.09 -7.46
CA PHE A 50 3.75 -10.58 -8.78
C PHE A 50 3.24 -9.15 -8.92
N VAL A 51 4.07 -8.25 -9.41
CA VAL A 51 3.75 -6.85 -9.70
C VAL A 51 4.31 -6.49 -11.07
N GLY A 52 3.62 -5.61 -11.80
CA GLY A 52 4.08 -5.15 -13.12
C GLY A 52 5.32 -4.28 -13.01
N CYS A 53 5.35 -3.38 -12.02
CA CYS A 53 6.43 -2.44 -11.75
C CYS A 53 6.78 -2.46 -10.26
N LEU A 54 8.04 -2.27 -9.93
CA LEU A 54 8.48 -2.08 -8.55
C LEU A 54 8.50 -0.59 -8.22
N SER A 55 7.80 -0.22 -7.17
CA SER A 55 7.77 1.14 -6.64
C SER A 55 8.76 1.33 -5.48
N LEU A 56 9.42 2.49 -5.44
CA LEU A 56 10.43 2.87 -4.43
C LEU A 56 10.06 4.22 -3.79
N LEU A 57 8.81 4.38 -3.37
CA LEU A 57 8.31 5.63 -2.79
C LEU A 57 8.50 5.74 -1.27
N ASP A 58 9.17 4.82 -0.62
CA ASP A 58 9.56 4.99 0.78
C ASP A 58 10.62 6.09 0.95
N GLY A 59 10.52 6.85 2.02
CA GLY A 59 11.47 7.95 2.27
C GLY A 59 10.89 9.12 3.05
N ASN A 60 11.66 10.21 3.07
CA ASN A 60 11.30 11.47 3.72
C ASN A 60 10.87 12.50 2.67
N TYR A 61 9.80 13.23 2.97
CA TYR A 61 9.17 14.14 2.03
C TYR A 61 8.83 15.49 2.66
N SER A 62 8.92 16.53 1.84
CA SER A 62 8.15 17.76 2.00
C SER A 62 6.81 17.56 1.30
N VAL A 63 5.72 17.89 1.97
CA VAL A 63 4.36 17.69 1.43
C VAL A 63 3.58 18.99 1.45
N ALA A 64 3.19 19.46 0.28
CA ALA A 64 2.20 20.52 0.15
C ALA A 64 0.79 19.89 0.20
N ILE A 65 -0.05 20.36 1.12
CA ILE A 65 -1.37 19.82 1.39
C ILE A 65 -2.41 20.90 1.12
N THR A 66 -3.34 20.64 0.21
CA THR A 66 -4.47 21.51 -0.04
C THR A 66 -5.76 20.85 0.43
N SER A 67 -6.53 21.55 1.29
CA SER A 67 -7.76 21.07 1.86
C SER A 67 -8.71 22.22 2.14
N ALA A 68 -9.95 22.13 1.67
CA ALA A 68 -10.98 23.16 1.84
C ALA A 68 -10.49 24.57 1.44
N GLY A 69 -9.72 24.68 0.33
CA GLY A 69 -9.17 25.94 -0.16
C GLY A 69 -7.98 26.50 0.62
N LEU A 70 -7.51 25.79 1.65
CA LEU A 70 -6.36 26.18 2.46
C LEU A 70 -5.17 25.29 2.09
N THR A 71 -3.98 25.88 2.02
CA THR A 71 -2.73 25.16 1.77
C THR A 71 -1.84 25.18 3.01
N ALA A 72 -1.22 24.05 3.31
CA ALA A 72 -0.22 23.90 4.35
C ALA A 72 0.97 23.11 3.82
N VAL A 73 2.16 23.32 4.38
CA VAL A 73 3.36 22.54 4.04
C VAL A 73 3.85 21.81 5.28
N ARG A 74 4.16 20.53 5.10
CA ARG A 74 4.80 19.67 6.11
C ARG A 74 6.15 19.20 5.59
N THR A 75 7.20 19.46 6.33
CA THR A 75 8.57 19.21 5.90
C THR A 75 9.19 17.89 6.39
N ASN A 76 8.47 17.14 7.21
CA ASN A 76 8.97 15.91 7.84
C ASN A 76 7.95 14.77 7.73
N GLU A 77 7.37 14.60 6.56
CA GLU A 77 6.51 13.45 6.28
C GLU A 77 7.38 12.22 6.00
N VAL A 78 7.02 11.11 6.62
CA VAL A 78 7.70 9.83 6.39
C VAL A 78 6.73 8.90 5.68
N VAL A 79 7.15 8.39 4.54
CA VAL A 79 6.48 7.33 3.80
C VAL A 79 7.24 6.04 4.04
N THR A 80 6.57 5.03 4.54
CA THR A 80 7.17 3.74 4.91
C THR A 80 6.60 2.63 4.04
N LEU A 81 7.49 1.81 3.47
CA LEU A 81 7.11 0.58 2.77
C LEU A 81 6.57 -0.43 3.80
N THR A 82 5.35 -0.91 3.61
CA THR A 82 4.69 -1.87 4.50
C THR A 82 4.49 -3.25 3.87
N ASP A 83 4.42 -3.30 2.55
CA ASP A 83 4.40 -4.51 1.71
C ASP A 83 4.84 -4.10 0.30
N ILE A 84 5.11 -5.05 -0.59
CA ILE A 84 5.48 -4.75 -1.98
C ILE A 84 4.51 -3.72 -2.58
N ASN A 85 5.05 -2.61 -3.09
CA ASN A 85 4.31 -1.49 -3.67
C ASN A 85 3.20 -0.91 -2.77
N THR A 86 3.28 -1.13 -1.46
CA THR A 86 2.31 -0.64 -0.49
C THR A 86 3.01 0.22 0.54
N PHE A 87 2.56 1.43 0.65
CA PHE A 87 3.19 2.46 1.46
C PHE A 87 2.21 3.00 2.49
N ARG A 88 2.76 3.48 3.60
CA ARG A 88 2.00 4.17 4.62
C ARG A 88 2.64 5.50 4.96
N THR A 89 1.83 6.55 4.97
CA THR A 89 2.23 7.88 5.40
C THR A 89 2.21 7.97 6.93
N ARG A 90 2.91 8.95 7.48
CA ARG A 90 2.90 9.24 8.92
C ARG A 90 1.65 9.99 9.34
N TYR A 91 1.11 10.85 8.49
CA TYR A 91 0.00 11.75 8.81
C TYR A 91 -1.11 11.71 7.78
N VAL A 92 -2.31 12.17 8.16
CA VAL A 92 -3.48 12.33 7.29
C VAL A 92 -3.89 13.80 7.25
N GLY A 93 -4.00 14.35 6.05
CA GLY A 93 -4.44 15.72 5.85
C GLY A 93 -3.56 16.75 6.54
N ARG A 94 -4.16 17.86 6.88
CA ARG A 94 -3.54 18.90 7.69
C ARG A 94 -3.42 18.52 9.18
N TYR A 95 -3.94 17.38 9.53
CA TYR A 95 -4.01 16.93 10.92
C TYR A 95 -2.67 16.29 11.33
N THR A 96 -2.06 16.85 12.36
CA THR A 96 -0.79 16.34 12.93
C THR A 96 -1.06 15.28 14.01
N LEU A 97 -2.07 14.47 13.80
CA LEU A 97 -2.53 13.48 14.77
C LEU A 97 -1.63 12.24 14.81
N GLY A 98 -0.32 12.45 14.84
CA GLY A 98 0.67 11.37 14.96
C GLY A 98 0.64 10.60 16.28
N THR A 99 -0.29 10.94 17.18
CA THR A 99 -0.51 10.24 18.45
C THR A 99 -1.52 9.11 18.36
N PHE A 100 -2.28 9.01 17.27
CA PHE A 100 -3.29 7.97 17.07
C PHE A 100 -2.72 6.84 16.20
N SER A 101 -2.88 5.61 16.64
CA SER A 101 -2.49 4.42 15.89
C SER A 101 -3.72 3.73 15.29
N PRO A 102 -3.69 3.36 14.02
CA PRO A 102 -2.62 3.61 13.05
C PRO A 102 -2.65 5.06 12.52
N ALA A 103 -1.54 5.76 12.62
CA ALA A 103 -1.39 7.09 12.02
C ALA A 103 -1.25 6.98 10.49
N GLY A 104 -1.56 8.09 9.79
CA GLY A 104 -1.42 8.16 8.35
C GLY A 104 -2.48 7.38 7.57
N TYR A 105 -2.28 7.27 6.28
CA TYR A 105 -3.09 6.45 5.37
C TYR A 105 -2.17 5.55 4.53
N THR A 106 -2.74 4.48 4.02
CA THR A 106 -2.05 3.52 3.16
C THR A 106 -2.42 3.80 1.71
N PHE A 107 -1.45 3.71 0.83
CA PHE A 107 -1.64 3.74 -0.61
C PHE A 107 -0.82 2.65 -1.30
N ILE A 108 -1.22 2.29 -2.51
CA ILE A 108 -0.55 1.31 -3.36
C ILE A 108 -0.16 2.03 -4.64
N ASP A 109 1.09 1.88 -5.06
CA ASP A 109 1.57 2.36 -6.34
C ASP A 109 1.84 1.17 -7.27
N ILE A 110 1.23 1.17 -8.45
CA ILE A 110 1.48 0.19 -9.49
C ILE A 110 1.71 0.94 -10.81
N CYS A 111 2.94 0.87 -11.31
CA CYS A 111 3.32 1.52 -12.57
C CYS A 111 2.96 3.01 -12.62
N ASP A 112 3.32 3.73 -11.56
CA ASP A 112 3.09 5.17 -11.38
C ASP A 112 1.62 5.58 -11.12
N GLU A 113 0.69 4.65 -11.06
CA GLU A 113 -0.69 4.88 -10.67
C GLU A 113 -0.90 4.53 -9.20
N ILE A 114 -1.36 5.52 -8.43
CA ILE A 114 -1.60 5.38 -6.99
C ILE A 114 -3.08 5.15 -6.72
N SER A 115 -3.36 4.14 -5.89
CA SER A 115 -4.71 3.84 -5.39
C SER A 115 -4.74 3.77 -3.86
N LEU A 116 -5.88 4.11 -3.25
CA LEU A 116 -6.09 3.99 -1.82
C LEU A 116 -6.95 2.77 -1.49
N PRO A 117 -6.45 1.80 -0.70
CA PRO A 117 -7.27 0.69 -0.23
C PRO A 117 -8.50 1.17 0.54
N LYS A 118 -9.62 0.47 0.38
CA LYS A 118 -10.85 0.72 1.14
C LYS A 118 -10.67 0.45 2.64
N ASN A 119 -11.66 0.92 3.42
CA ASN A 119 -11.77 0.66 4.86
C ASN A 119 -10.68 1.31 5.72
N GLN A 120 -10.09 2.39 5.26
CA GLN A 120 -9.19 3.20 6.07
C GLN A 120 -9.98 4.20 6.92
N THR A 121 -9.42 4.54 8.07
CA THR A 121 -9.97 5.55 8.97
C THR A 121 -8.91 6.56 9.38
N LEU A 122 -9.33 7.76 9.70
CA LEU A 122 -8.49 8.75 10.36
C LEU A 122 -8.15 8.21 11.75
N GLY A 123 -6.89 7.88 11.99
CA GLY A 123 -6.43 7.13 13.15
C GLY A 123 -7.05 7.61 14.47
N GLY A 124 -7.62 6.69 15.24
CA GLY A 124 -8.32 6.96 16.48
C GLY A 124 -9.76 7.47 16.34
N TYR A 125 -10.21 7.77 15.10
CA TYR A 125 -11.57 8.25 14.80
C TYR A 125 -12.27 7.32 13.82
N SER A 126 -13.61 7.40 13.78
CA SER A 126 -14.44 6.62 12.83
C SER A 126 -14.51 7.24 11.44
N ASN A 127 -13.95 8.44 11.24
CA ASN A 127 -13.96 9.14 9.96
C ASN A 127 -13.27 8.28 8.89
N LYS A 128 -13.97 8.01 7.78
CA LYS A 128 -13.43 7.24 6.66
C LYS A 128 -12.40 8.06 5.89
N VAL A 129 -11.30 7.41 5.50
CA VAL A 129 -10.33 7.92 4.54
C VAL A 129 -10.43 7.05 3.30
N TYR A 130 -10.70 7.64 2.14
CA TYR A 130 -10.95 6.92 0.90
C TYR A 130 -10.57 7.78 -0.32
N GLY A 131 -10.24 7.13 -1.41
CA GLY A 131 -9.85 7.76 -2.67
C GLY A 131 -11.02 8.29 -3.48
N THR A 132 -10.86 8.37 -4.79
CA THR A 132 -11.90 8.78 -5.75
C THR A 132 -13.05 7.77 -5.78
N SER A 133 -12.75 6.49 -5.55
CA SER A 133 -13.72 5.43 -5.37
C SER A 133 -13.80 4.98 -3.91
N PHE A 134 -15.00 4.94 -3.36
CA PHE A 134 -15.24 4.40 -2.02
C PHE A 134 -14.88 2.91 -1.92
N TYR A 135 -14.80 2.23 -3.05
CA TYR A 135 -14.48 0.80 -3.15
C TYR A 135 -12.96 0.51 -3.20
N GLY A 136 -12.13 1.54 -3.39
CA GLY A 136 -10.68 1.40 -3.44
C GLY A 136 -10.13 0.82 -4.75
N ASP A 137 -10.86 1.04 -5.83
CA ASP A 137 -10.56 0.60 -7.22
C ASP A 137 -10.32 1.78 -8.18
N GLY A 138 -10.20 3.00 -7.64
CA GLY A 138 -9.93 4.21 -8.41
C GLY A 138 -8.45 4.56 -8.44
N ILE A 139 -8.07 5.37 -9.43
CA ILE A 139 -6.77 6.06 -9.46
C ILE A 139 -6.90 7.31 -8.60
N ASP A 140 -6.13 7.37 -7.54
CA ASP A 140 -6.17 8.38 -6.50
C ASP A 140 -4.93 9.27 -6.50
N GLY A 141 -3.99 9.01 -7.39
CA GLY A 141 -2.76 9.76 -7.52
C GLY A 141 -1.88 9.24 -8.63
N ILE A 142 -0.77 9.94 -8.85
CA ILE A 142 0.18 9.62 -9.89
C ILE A 142 1.61 9.94 -9.44
N VAL A 143 2.56 9.10 -9.81
CA VAL A 143 3.99 9.38 -9.67
C VAL A 143 4.44 10.19 -10.89
N THR A 144 4.87 11.42 -10.66
CA THR A 144 5.24 12.34 -11.75
C THR A 144 6.74 12.34 -12.04
N SER A 145 7.55 11.87 -11.08
CA SER A 145 9.00 11.69 -11.23
C SER A 145 9.53 10.78 -10.10
N GLU A 146 10.80 10.40 -10.15
CA GLU A 146 11.48 9.65 -9.08
C GLU A 146 11.45 10.34 -7.71
N THR A 147 11.21 11.64 -7.68
CA THR A 147 11.22 12.45 -6.46
C THR A 147 9.86 13.04 -6.11
N THR A 148 8.85 12.90 -6.97
CA THR A 148 7.58 13.64 -6.80
C THR A 148 6.38 12.77 -7.16
N PHE A 149 5.39 12.76 -6.28
CA PHE A 149 4.09 12.13 -6.55
C PHE A 149 2.94 12.92 -5.92
N GLU A 150 1.76 12.78 -6.49
CA GLU A 150 0.53 13.41 -6.03
C GLU A 150 -0.46 12.34 -5.55
N VAL A 151 -1.19 12.64 -4.46
CA VAL A 151 -2.28 11.81 -3.96
C VAL A 151 -3.48 12.68 -3.66
N VAL A 152 -4.66 12.19 -4.03
CA VAL A 152 -5.95 12.83 -3.73
C VAL A 152 -6.82 11.85 -2.97
N HIS A 153 -7.37 12.26 -1.85
CA HIS A 153 -8.34 11.46 -1.12
C HIS A 153 -9.37 12.32 -0.39
N ASN A 154 -10.39 11.69 0.14
CA ASN A 154 -11.44 12.32 0.93
C ASN A 154 -11.37 11.83 2.39
N ILE A 155 -11.74 12.72 3.30
CA ILE A 155 -12.03 12.37 4.69
C ILE A 155 -13.50 12.66 4.92
N ALA A 156 -14.26 11.63 5.33
CA ALA A 156 -15.68 11.78 5.64
C ALA A 156 -15.86 12.43 7.03
N PHE A 157 -16.46 13.61 7.07
CA PHE A 157 -16.90 14.28 8.30
C PHE A 157 -18.43 14.31 8.39
N ALA A 158 -18.96 14.65 9.55
CA ALA A 158 -20.41 14.70 9.78
C ALA A 158 -21.12 15.78 8.94
N ASP A 159 -20.40 16.83 8.58
CA ASP A 159 -20.85 17.98 7.79
C ASP A 159 -20.53 17.82 6.29
N GLY A 160 -19.96 16.70 5.88
CA GLY A 160 -19.64 16.36 4.50
C GLY A 160 -18.20 15.94 4.29
N ASP A 161 -17.93 15.44 3.09
CA ASP A 161 -16.62 14.97 2.71
C ASP A 161 -15.66 16.13 2.46
N GLN A 162 -14.44 16.00 2.98
CA GLN A 162 -13.39 16.97 2.78
C GLN A 162 -12.30 16.38 1.89
N LYS A 163 -12.20 16.92 0.67
CA LYS A 163 -11.16 16.56 -0.28
C LYS A 163 -9.80 17.07 0.20
N GLN A 164 -8.81 16.20 0.13
CA GLN A 164 -7.40 16.47 0.43
C GLN A 164 -6.58 16.21 -0.84
N THR A 165 -5.70 17.12 -1.19
CA THR A 165 -4.71 16.95 -2.27
C THR A 165 -3.32 17.12 -1.68
N TYR A 166 -2.44 16.19 -1.98
CA TYR A 166 -1.05 16.16 -1.49
C TYR A 166 -0.09 16.14 -2.66
N LEU A 167 0.90 17.02 -2.60
CA LEU A 167 2.05 16.94 -3.47
C LEU A 167 3.27 16.60 -2.59
N TYR A 168 3.80 15.41 -2.79
CA TYR A 168 4.99 14.90 -2.12
C TYR A 168 6.22 15.23 -2.95
N THR A 169 7.22 15.82 -2.30
CA THR A 169 8.53 16.07 -2.90
C THR A 169 9.59 15.46 -1.98
N ARG A 170 10.39 14.51 -2.48
CA ARG A 170 11.42 13.80 -1.72
C ARG A 170 12.50 14.79 -1.25
N LEU A 171 12.98 14.62 -0.01
CA LEU A 171 14.04 15.42 0.62
C LEU A 171 15.42 14.82 0.39
#